data_3f5b536050b7b4f19d55fdb6436a6f80
#
_entry.id   3f5b536050b7b4f19d55fdb6436a6f80
#
_cell.length_a   1.000
_cell.length_b   1.000
_cell.length_c   1.000
_cell.angle_alpha   90.00
_cell.angle_beta   90.00
_cell.angle_gamma   90.00
#
_symmetry.space_group_name_H-M   'P 1'
#
loop_
_entity.id
_entity.type
_entity.pdbx_description
1 polymer ?
#
loop_
_entity_poly.entity_id
_entity_poly.type
_entity_poly.pdbx_seq_one_letter_code
_entity_poly.pdbx_strand_id
1 'polypeptide(L)'
;MKETTGWKKENPGSKKARQAGAFSGNRNSAPGRNAAKSKAPVENAAAKQKPSRQASAEKCPHFGKCGGCQYLHLSYEEQLAAKKHQVKELMEKHCKVRPIIGMDENPWHYRHKVQAVFGLDRKKQQISGVYEEKTHRILPVETCLIEDQKADAIIATVRSLLKSFKIKVYDEDTGYGLLRYVLIRKAEFTDEIMVVLVTASPVFPSKRNFVEALRREHPEITTVVQNVNDRTDSLVLGSKYQVLWGKGYIVDRLCGCSFKISPGSFYQVNPIQAQKLYEKAIALADLTGKETVVDAYCGTGTIGMIAAKKAGKVFGVESNPDAVRDAVGNAKANDVKNIRFYREDAGHFLQSCAADNMPVDVVLMDPPRAGSSEEFLDAVAKIGPKRVVYVSCNPTTLERDCTYLEKQGYRAKEVWPVDMFPWSGAVEAVCLLEKNKKARIHE
;
A
#
# COMPACT_ATOMS: atom_id res chain seq x y z
N MET A 1 16.21 -26.90 31.36
CA MET A 1 14.88 -26.34 31.61
C MET A 1 14.14 -26.25 30.30
N LYS A 2 13.10 -27.04 30.14
CA LYS A 2 12.27 -27.11 28.92
C LYS A 2 11.07 -26.20 29.15
N GLU A 3 10.91 -25.14 28.37
CA GLU A 3 9.67 -24.40 28.33
C GLU A 3 8.85 -24.85 27.12
N THR A 4 7.75 -25.49 27.45
CA THR A 4 6.71 -25.92 26.53
C THR A 4 5.65 -24.84 26.47
N THR A 5 5.48 -24.22 25.30
CA THR A 5 4.38 -23.29 25.01
C THR A 5 3.11 -24.06 24.68
N GLY A 6 2.20 -24.15 25.64
CA GLY A 6 0.87 -24.73 25.46
C GLY A 6 -0.16 -23.65 25.08
N TRP A 7 -0.80 -23.82 23.93
CA TRP A 7 -1.97 -23.05 23.55
C TRP A 7 -3.23 -23.76 24.01
N LYS A 8 -4.01 -23.14 24.90
CA LYS A 8 -5.38 -23.57 25.22
C LYS A 8 -6.36 -22.97 24.21
N LYS A 9 -7.15 -23.84 23.59
CA LYS A 9 -8.33 -23.49 22.82
C LYS A 9 -9.48 -23.23 23.77
N GLU A 10 -10.10 -22.09 23.74
CA GLU A 10 -11.43 -21.85 24.30
C GLU A 10 -12.44 -21.58 23.20
N ASN A 11 -13.52 -22.33 23.23
CA ASN A 11 -14.67 -22.24 22.33
C ASN A 11 -15.79 -21.53 23.11
N PRO A 12 -16.46 -20.50 22.58
CA PRO A 12 -17.74 -20.07 23.13
C PRO A 12 -18.89 -20.53 22.23
N GLY A 13 -19.79 -21.24 22.89
CA GLY A 13 -21.02 -21.78 22.32
C GLY A 13 -22.06 -20.71 21.99
N SER A 14 -22.91 -21.13 21.10
CA SER A 14 -24.12 -20.52 20.57
C SER A 14 -25.14 -20.05 21.61
N LYS A 15 -25.78 -18.89 21.36
CA LYS A 15 -27.22 -18.73 21.64
C LYS A 15 -27.88 -17.79 20.63
N LYS A 16 -28.96 -18.31 20.04
CA LYS A 16 -29.91 -17.62 19.16
C LYS A 16 -30.81 -16.68 20.00
N ALA A 17 -31.18 -15.54 19.46
CA ALA A 17 -32.50 -14.97 19.67
C ALA A 17 -32.93 -14.17 18.44
N ARG A 18 -34.09 -14.56 17.92
CA ARG A 18 -34.92 -13.83 16.94
C ARG A 18 -35.64 -12.69 17.62
N GLN A 19 -35.85 -11.57 16.94
CA GLN A 19 -37.22 -11.04 16.79
C GLN A 19 -37.31 -9.96 15.73
N ALA A 20 -38.35 -10.05 14.92
CA ALA A 20 -38.77 -9.14 13.88
C ALA A 20 -39.60 -7.98 14.45
N GLY A 21 -39.63 -6.87 13.74
CA GLY A 21 -40.54 -5.77 14.00
C GLY A 21 -40.52 -4.76 12.87
N ALA A 22 -41.46 -4.91 11.94
CA ALA A 22 -41.78 -3.91 10.93
C ALA A 22 -42.66 -2.83 11.56
N PHE A 23 -42.48 -1.56 11.16
CA PHE A 23 -43.60 -0.61 11.08
C PHE A 23 -43.36 0.49 10.03
N SER A 24 -44.40 0.75 9.32
CA SER A 24 -44.70 1.62 8.19
C SER A 24 -44.74 3.11 8.52
N GLY A 25 -44.33 3.90 7.55
CA GLY A 25 -44.95 5.06 6.94
C GLY A 25 -45.48 6.22 7.80
N ASN A 26 -45.06 7.43 7.51
CA ASN A 26 -46.03 8.42 7.00
C ASN A 26 -45.31 9.72 6.50
N ARG A 27 -46.03 10.39 5.60
CA ARG A 27 -45.66 11.58 4.82
C ARG A 27 -45.87 12.90 5.57
N ASN A 28 -45.28 13.96 4.97
CA ASN A 28 -45.69 15.38 4.90
C ASN A 28 -45.05 16.34 5.89
N SER A 29 -44.26 17.24 5.42
CA SER A 29 -44.53 18.63 4.98
C SER A 29 -43.29 19.51 5.10
N ALA A 30 -42.92 20.17 4.01
CA ALA A 30 -42.12 21.39 4.01
C ALA A 30 -43.03 22.59 4.31
N PRO A 31 -42.58 23.84 4.58
CA PRO A 31 -41.40 24.50 4.02
C PRO A 31 -40.63 25.44 4.99
N GLY A 32 -39.44 25.89 4.60
CA GLY A 32 -38.74 26.98 5.27
C GLY A 32 -37.40 27.33 4.56
N ARG A 33 -37.49 28.31 3.67
CA ARG A 33 -36.30 28.91 3.02
C ARG A 33 -35.43 29.60 4.06
N ASN A 34 -34.10 29.34 4.03
CA ASN A 34 -33.10 30.36 4.26
C ASN A 34 -31.81 29.99 3.49
N ALA A 35 -31.46 30.89 2.58
CA ALA A 35 -30.31 30.78 1.69
C ALA A 35 -29.02 31.07 2.44
N ALA A 36 -28.19 30.07 2.62
CA ALA A 36 -26.79 30.26 2.93
C ALA A 36 -25.99 30.07 1.62
N LYS A 37 -25.35 31.15 1.17
CA LYS A 37 -24.48 31.19 0.01
C LYS A 37 -23.31 30.22 0.22
N SER A 38 -23.33 29.08 -0.46
CA SER A 38 -22.18 28.21 -0.63
C SER A 38 -21.20 28.89 -1.57
N LYS A 39 -20.01 29.20 -1.09
CA LYS A 39 -18.87 29.64 -1.93
C LYS A 39 -18.53 28.49 -2.88
N ALA A 40 -18.48 28.81 -4.16
CA ALA A 40 -18.01 27.95 -5.23
C ALA A 40 -16.55 27.48 -4.95
N PRO A 41 -16.17 26.30 -5.47
CA PRO A 41 -14.80 25.84 -5.38
C PRO A 41 -13.89 26.85 -6.11
N VAL A 42 -12.80 27.21 -5.44
CA VAL A 42 -11.74 28.03 -6.06
C VAL A 42 -11.15 27.20 -7.18
N GLU A 43 -11.41 27.59 -8.42
CA GLU A 43 -10.68 27.10 -9.59
C GLU A 43 -9.20 27.45 -9.39
N ASN A 44 -8.35 26.44 -9.34
CA ASN A 44 -6.90 26.58 -9.32
C ASN A 44 -6.46 27.34 -10.57
N ALA A 45 -6.09 28.59 -10.40
CA ALA A 45 -5.35 29.35 -11.38
C ALA A 45 -3.93 28.80 -11.49
N ALA A 46 -3.78 27.62 -12.11
CA ALA A 46 -2.50 27.15 -12.59
C ALA A 46 -2.06 28.09 -13.72
N ALA A 47 -1.01 28.87 -13.45
CA ALA A 47 -0.40 29.75 -14.42
C ALA A 47 -0.18 29.00 -15.74
N LYS A 48 -0.70 29.53 -16.84
CA LYS A 48 -0.50 29.03 -18.20
C LYS A 48 0.97 29.20 -18.61
N GLN A 49 1.84 28.31 -18.16
CA GLN A 49 3.17 28.12 -18.73
C GLN A 49 3.04 27.22 -19.97
N LYS A 50 3.58 27.69 -21.10
CA LYS A 50 3.63 26.90 -22.32
C LYS A 50 4.49 25.64 -22.07
N PRO A 51 4.03 24.44 -22.44
CA PRO A 51 4.79 23.21 -22.21
C PRO A 51 6.14 23.28 -22.95
N SER A 52 7.22 22.89 -22.26
CA SER A 52 8.53 22.75 -22.88
C SER A 52 8.49 21.65 -23.94
N ARG A 53 9.21 21.82 -25.05
CA ARG A 53 9.20 20.92 -26.22
C ARG A 53 9.63 19.46 -25.96
N GLN A 54 10.13 19.13 -24.78
CA GLN A 54 10.57 17.77 -24.41
C GLN A 54 9.46 16.86 -23.87
N ALA A 55 8.35 17.41 -23.39
CA ALA A 55 7.22 16.62 -22.84
C ALA A 55 6.33 15.95 -23.91
N SER A 56 6.66 16.09 -25.21
CA SER A 56 5.79 15.65 -26.32
C SER A 56 6.14 14.28 -26.92
N ALA A 57 7.21 13.62 -26.52
CA ALA A 57 7.72 12.44 -27.23
C ALA A 57 7.07 11.11 -26.87
N GLU A 58 6.49 10.97 -25.66
CA GLU A 58 5.89 9.70 -25.19
C GLU A 58 4.50 9.93 -24.59
N LYS A 59 3.54 10.33 -25.42
CA LYS A 59 2.15 10.45 -24.96
C LYS A 59 1.53 9.05 -24.81
N CYS A 60 1.22 8.65 -23.58
CA CYS A 60 0.41 7.47 -23.33
C CYS A 60 -0.96 7.60 -24.02
N PRO A 61 -1.39 6.67 -24.89
CA PRO A 61 -2.67 6.74 -25.61
C PRO A 61 -3.88 6.68 -24.67
N HIS A 62 -3.66 6.28 -23.42
CA HIS A 62 -4.67 6.15 -22.39
C HIS A 62 -4.69 7.31 -21.39
N PHE A 63 -3.82 8.32 -21.57
CA PHE A 63 -3.78 9.48 -20.71
C PHE A 63 -5.13 10.21 -20.66
N GLY A 64 -5.59 10.53 -19.45
CA GLY A 64 -6.90 11.13 -19.20
C GLY A 64 -8.09 10.16 -19.23
N LYS A 65 -7.87 8.85 -19.49
CA LYS A 65 -8.92 7.82 -19.48
C LYS A 65 -8.73 6.80 -18.38
N CYS A 66 -7.51 6.28 -18.18
CA CYS A 66 -7.25 5.24 -17.19
C CYS A 66 -7.09 5.77 -15.75
N GLY A 67 -6.91 7.09 -15.56
CA GLY A 67 -6.76 7.70 -14.24
C GLY A 67 -5.47 7.37 -13.49
N GLY A 68 -4.55 6.60 -14.07
CA GLY A 68 -3.30 6.19 -13.41
C GLY A 68 -2.25 7.30 -13.29
N CYS A 69 -2.24 8.24 -14.24
CA CYS A 69 -1.26 9.31 -14.33
C CYS A 69 -1.97 10.66 -14.46
N GLN A 70 -1.67 11.60 -13.56
CA GLN A 70 -2.21 12.97 -13.60
C GLN A 70 -1.20 13.98 -14.17
N TYR A 71 0.11 13.68 -14.10
CA TYR A 71 1.19 14.61 -14.43
C TYR A 71 1.99 14.25 -15.69
N LEU A 72 1.48 13.35 -16.54
CA LEU A 72 2.17 12.95 -17.78
C LEU A 72 2.37 14.09 -18.80
N HIS A 73 1.66 15.18 -18.61
CA HIS A 73 1.78 16.40 -19.43
C HIS A 73 2.88 17.37 -18.96
N LEU A 74 3.50 17.09 -17.81
CA LEU A 74 4.60 17.86 -17.23
C LEU A 74 5.94 17.19 -17.50
N SER A 75 7.04 17.94 -17.37
CA SER A 75 8.37 17.34 -17.22
C SER A 75 8.51 16.68 -15.85
N TYR A 76 9.56 15.86 -15.67
CA TYR A 76 9.78 15.20 -14.39
C TYR A 76 10.08 16.21 -13.27
N GLU A 77 10.83 17.25 -13.58
CA GLU A 77 11.15 18.34 -12.66
C GLU A 77 9.92 19.16 -12.27
N GLU A 78 9.04 19.46 -13.24
CA GLU A 78 7.78 20.17 -12.98
C GLU A 78 6.85 19.39 -12.07
N GLN A 79 6.71 18.05 -12.28
CA GLN A 79 5.89 17.23 -11.37
C GLN A 79 6.50 17.12 -9.97
N LEU A 80 7.84 17.03 -9.84
CA LEU A 80 8.52 17.06 -8.53
C LEU A 80 8.25 18.39 -7.82
N ALA A 81 8.34 19.51 -8.55
CA ALA A 81 8.03 20.83 -8.00
C ALA A 81 6.56 20.91 -7.54
N ALA A 82 5.61 20.41 -8.32
CA ALA A 82 4.18 20.37 -7.99
C ALA A 82 3.92 19.54 -6.72
N LYS A 83 4.50 18.35 -6.62
CA LYS A 83 4.37 17.48 -5.44
C LYS A 83 4.99 18.10 -4.19
N LYS A 84 6.18 18.70 -4.32
CA LYS A 84 6.80 19.44 -3.23
C LYS A 84 5.92 20.61 -2.78
N HIS A 85 5.33 21.33 -3.71
CA HIS A 85 4.42 22.46 -3.41
C HIS A 85 3.19 21.98 -2.64
N GLN A 86 2.57 20.88 -3.04
CA GLN A 86 1.44 20.27 -2.33
C GLN A 86 1.78 19.96 -0.86
N VAL A 87 2.94 19.38 -0.58
CA VAL A 87 3.37 19.13 0.80
C VAL A 87 3.71 20.44 1.52
N LYS A 88 4.27 21.42 0.80
CA LYS A 88 4.64 22.72 1.39
C LYS A 88 3.40 23.48 1.86
N GLU A 89 2.36 23.61 1.04
CA GLU A 89 1.12 24.31 1.41
C GLU A 89 0.52 23.81 2.74
N LEU A 90 0.63 22.52 3.00
CA LEU A 90 0.09 21.90 4.22
C LEU A 90 1.05 21.99 5.41
N MET A 91 2.35 21.77 5.18
CA MET A 91 3.30 21.49 6.26
C MET A 91 4.22 22.66 6.62
N GLU A 92 4.31 23.73 5.82
CA GLU A 92 5.27 24.83 6.09
C GLU A 92 4.97 25.59 7.38
N LYS A 93 3.72 25.60 7.84
CA LYS A 93 3.32 26.21 9.13
C LYS A 93 3.78 25.38 10.35
N HIS A 94 4.07 24.09 10.17
CA HIS A 94 4.47 23.16 11.24
C HIS A 94 5.99 22.98 11.29
N CYS A 95 6.61 22.82 10.11
CA CYS A 95 8.03 22.46 10.05
C CYS A 95 8.70 22.86 8.74
N LYS A 96 10.04 22.68 8.70
CA LYS A 96 10.81 22.88 7.48
C LYS A 96 10.48 21.80 6.43
N VAL A 97 9.98 22.19 5.26
CA VAL A 97 9.80 21.30 4.12
C VAL A 97 11.13 21.19 3.37
N ARG A 98 11.63 19.99 3.29
CA ARG A 98 12.91 19.63 2.66
C ARG A 98 12.78 19.46 1.16
N PRO A 99 13.88 19.34 0.41
CA PRO A 99 13.83 18.94 -0.99
C PRO A 99 13.10 17.63 -1.17
N ILE A 100 12.34 17.51 -2.26
CA ILE A 100 11.67 16.24 -2.61
C ILE A 100 12.69 15.19 -3.03
N ILE A 101 12.50 13.96 -2.60
CA ILE A 101 13.29 12.80 -3.01
C ILE A 101 12.64 12.20 -4.25
N GLY A 102 13.21 12.46 -5.41
CA GLY A 102 12.79 11.89 -6.69
C GLY A 102 13.54 10.60 -7.05
N MET A 103 13.22 10.03 -8.21
CA MET A 103 14.04 8.98 -8.82
C MET A 103 15.27 9.63 -9.47
N ASP A 104 16.46 9.06 -9.22
CA ASP A 104 17.70 9.60 -9.76
C ASP A 104 17.88 9.26 -11.24
N GLU A 105 17.29 8.14 -11.66
CA GLU A 105 17.33 7.63 -13.01
C GLU A 105 15.94 7.60 -13.63
N ASN A 106 15.71 6.70 -14.56
CA ASN A 106 14.50 6.59 -15.35
C ASN A 106 13.22 6.45 -14.48
N PRO A 107 12.29 7.43 -14.45
CA PRO A 107 11.07 7.36 -13.66
C PRO A 107 9.95 6.55 -14.33
N TRP A 108 10.29 5.76 -15.34
CA TRP A 108 9.38 4.89 -16.07
C TRP A 108 9.49 3.44 -15.59
N HIS A 109 8.44 2.64 -15.85
CA HIS A 109 8.41 1.19 -15.59
C HIS A 109 8.75 0.78 -14.14
N TYR A 110 8.54 1.68 -13.20
CA TYR A 110 8.87 1.50 -11.78
C TYR A 110 7.88 0.62 -11.02
N ARG A 111 6.69 0.38 -11.61
CA ARG A 111 5.59 -0.30 -10.92
C ARG A 111 5.73 -1.81 -11.03
N HIS A 112 6.18 -2.43 -9.96
CA HIS A 112 6.50 -3.86 -9.89
C HIS A 112 5.32 -4.74 -9.45
N LYS A 113 4.21 -4.14 -9.06
CA LYS A 113 2.93 -4.83 -8.85
C LYS A 113 1.96 -4.36 -9.91
N VAL A 114 1.74 -5.19 -10.90
CA VAL A 114 0.86 -4.93 -12.04
C VAL A 114 -0.38 -5.80 -11.95
N GLN A 115 -1.55 -5.22 -12.21
CA GLN A 115 -2.81 -5.89 -12.12
C GLN A 115 -3.67 -5.58 -13.32
N ALA A 116 -3.96 -6.58 -14.14
CA ALA A 116 -4.84 -6.45 -15.29
C ALA A 116 -6.19 -7.13 -15.03
N VAL A 117 -7.27 -6.43 -15.38
CA VAL A 117 -8.60 -7.01 -15.50
C VAL A 117 -8.76 -7.66 -16.88
N PHE A 118 -9.45 -8.78 -16.92
CA PHE A 118 -9.77 -9.51 -18.15
C PHE A 118 -11.25 -9.46 -18.42
N GLY A 119 -11.64 -9.26 -19.67
CA GLY A 119 -13.04 -9.19 -20.07
C GLY A 119 -13.22 -9.29 -21.57
N LEU A 120 -14.39 -8.89 -22.05
CA LEU A 120 -14.76 -8.91 -23.47
C LEU A 120 -14.98 -7.47 -23.97
N ASP A 121 -14.52 -7.21 -25.19
CA ASP A 121 -14.86 -5.98 -25.89
C ASP A 121 -16.29 -6.05 -26.49
N ARG A 122 -16.71 -4.98 -27.15
CA ARG A 122 -18.02 -4.92 -27.85
C ARG A 122 -18.17 -5.97 -28.95
N LYS A 123 -17.06 -6.47 -29.50
CA LYS A 123 -17.01 -7.52 -30.52
C LYS A 123 -16.88 -8.92 -29.92
N LYS A 124 -17.03 -9.06 -28.59
CA LYS A 124 -16.85 -10.30 -27.84
C LYS A 124 -15.43 -10.89 -27.94
N GLN A 125 -14.43 -10.08 -28.22
CA GLN A 125 -13.03 -10.49 -28.18
C GLN A 125 -12.46 -10.31 -26.77
N GLN A 126 -11.61 -11.25 -26.36
CA GLN A 126 -10.94 -11.19 -25.06
C GLN A 126 -9.94 -10.03 -25.03
N ILE A 127 -10.08 -9.18 -24.03
CA ILE A 127 -9.20 -8.03 -23.77
C ILE A 127 -8.66 -8.11 -22.34
N SER A 128 -7.54 -7.43 -22.10
CA SER A 128 -7.00 -7.18 -20.77
C SER A 128 -6.57 -5.73 -20.66
N GLY A 129 -6.64 -5.18 -19.46
CA GLY A 129 -6.25 -3.80 -19.21
C GLY A 129 -6.66 -3.32 -17.83
N VAL A 130 -7.10 -2.07 -17.72
CA VAL A 130 -7.56 -1.47 -16.47
C VAL A 130 -9.00 -0.96 -16.64
N TYR A 131 -9.69 -0.71 -15.53
CA TYR A 131 -10.95 0.01 -15.61
C TYR A 131 -10.69 1.48 -15.96
N GLU A 132 -11.48 2.00 -16.89
CA GLU A 132 -11.53 3.43 -17.17
C GLU A 132 -12.01 4.18 -15.92
N GLU A 133 -11.38 5.30 -15.61
CA GLU A 133 -11.65 6.07 -14.40
C GLU A 133 -13.16 6.31 -14.17
N LYS A 134 -13.64 6.02 -12.97
CA LYS A 134 -15.06 6.17 -12.55
C LYS A 134 -16.06 5.33 -13.35
N THR A 135 -15.59 4.29 -14.04
CA THR A 135 -16.46 3.37 -14.78
C THR A 135 -16.09 1.91 -14.50
N HIS A 136 -16.95 0.97 -14.90
CA HIS A 136 -16.65 -0.47 -14.95
C HIS A 136 -16.25 -0.93 -16.36
N ARG A 137 -16.00 0.01 -17.28
CA ARG A 137 -15.56 -0.34 -18.63
C ARG A 137 -14.07 -0.65 -18.65
N ILE A 138 -13.72 -1.79 -19.22
CA ILE A 138 -12.31 -2.18 -19.39
C ILE A 138 -11.72 -1.36 -20.53
N LEU A 139 -10.66 -0.62 -20.24
CA LEU A 139 -9.80 0.06 -21.19
C LEU A 139 -8.68 -0.91 -21.57
N PRO A 140 -8.62 -1.40 -22.83
CA PRO A 140 -7.56 -2.32 -23.24
C PRO A 140 -6.19 -1.62 -23.14
N VAL A 141 -5.25 -2.27 -22.48
CA VAL A 141 -3.86 -1.79 -22.34
C VAL A 141 -2.93 -2.90 -22.80
N GLU A 142 -2.10 -2.61 -23.78
CA GLU A 142 -1.06 -3.54 -24.27
C GLU A 142 0.26 -3.30 -23.54
N THR A 143 0.61 -2.03 -23.35
CA THR A 143 1.80 -1.59 -22.63
C THR A 143 1.49 -0.35 -21.80
N CYS A 144 2.13 -0.23 -20.64
CA CYS A 144 1.98 0.90 -19.75
C CYS A 144 3.36 1.53 -19.46
N LEU A 145 3.46 2.86 -19.53
CA LEU A 145 4.71 3.59 -19.33
C LEU A 145 5.22 3.52 -17.88
N ILE A 146 4.35 3.22 -16.90
CA ILE A 146 4.75 3.14 -15.49
C ILE A 146 4.84 1.70 -14.97
N GLU A 147 4.23 0.73 -15.65
CA GLU A 147 4.25 -0.69 -15.26
C GLU A 147 5.51 -1.39 -15.80
N ASP A 148 5.95 -2.42 -15.09
CA ASP A 148 7.10 -3.24 -15.52
C ASP A 148 6.79 -3.91 -16.87
N GLN A 149 7.72 -3.79 -17.82
CA GLN A 149 7.54 -4.28 -19.19
C GLN A 149 7.41 -5.80 -19.29
N LYS A 150 8.10 -6.56 -18.41
CA LYS A 150 7.94 -8.03 -18.34
C LYS A 150 6.54 -8.40 -17.89
N ALA A 151 5.97 -7.62 -16.96
CA ALA A 151 4.60 -7.83 -16.50
C ALA A 151 3.58 -7.62 -17.65
N ASP A 152 3.73 -6.56 -18.43
CA ASP A 152 2.89 -6.31 -19.62
C ASP A 152 2.98 -7.46 -20.62
N ALA A 153 4.20 -7.93 -20.92
CA ALA A 153 4.43 -9.06 -21.84
C ALA A 153 3.79 -10.36 -21.33
N ILE A 154 3.91 -10.67 -20.05
CA ILE A 154 3.29 -11.85 -19.42
C ILE A 154 1.77 -11.76 -19.51
N ILE A 155 1.16 -10.58 -19.26
CA ILE A 155 -0.29 -10.39 -19.35
C ILE A 155 -0.77 -10.60 -20.79
N ALA A 156 -0.05 -10.09 -21.78
CA ALA A 156 -0.36 -10.30 -23.21
C ALA A 156 -0.29 -11.78 -23.59
N THR A 157 0.72 -12.51 -23.11
CA THR A 157 0.86 -13.96 -23.33
C THR A 157 -0.30 -14.73 -22.66
N VAL A 158 -0.66 -14.40 -21.41
CA VAL A 158 -1.81 -15.00 -20.74
C VAL A 158 -3.07 -14.82 -21.59
N ARG A 159 -3.34 -13.61 -22.10
CA ARG A 159 -4.50 -13.33 -22.96
C ARG A 159 -4.49 -14.19 -24.23
N SER A 160 -3.36 -14.37 -24.88
CA SER A 160 -3.20 -15.25 -26.06
C SER A 160 -3.47 -16.71 -25.71
N LEU A 161 -2.92 -17.19 -24.60
CA LEU A 161 -3.11 -18.58 -24.14
C LEU A 161 -4.56 -18.88 -23.77
N LEU A 162 -5.32 -17.94 -23.21
CA LEU A 162 -6.75 -18.15 -22.93
C LEU A 162 -7.50 -18.57 -24.19
N LYS A 163 -7.22 -17.90 -25.32
CA LYS A 163 -7.83 -18.24 -26.62
C LYS A 163 -7.41 -19.64 -27.08
N SER A 164 -6.11 -19.98 -27.01
CA SER A 164 -5.56 -21.25 -27.41
C SER A 164 -6.10 -22.42 -26.59
N PHE A 165 -6.29 -22.23 -25.30
CA PHE A 165 -6.81 -23.21 -24.36
C PHE A 165 -8.35 -23.21 -24.25
N LYS A 166 -9.05 -22.36 -25.04
CA LYS A 166 -10.51 -22.17 -25.00
C LYS A 166 -11.03 -21.80 -23.60
N ILE A 167 -10.25 -21.07 -22.82
CA ILE A 167 -10.63 -20.58 -21.49
C ILE A 167 -11.35 -19.24 -21.67
N LYS A 168 -12.54 -19.13 -21.09
CA LYS A 168 -13.34 -17.91 -21.15
C LYS A 168 -12.90 -16.94 -20.03
N VAL A 169 -12.81 -15.65 -20.36
CA VAL A 169 -12.73 -14.59 -19.35
C VAL A 169 -14.05 -14.51 -18.59
N TYR A 170 -13.99 -14.09 -17.33
CA TYR A 170 -15.17 -13.93 -16.51
C TYR A 170 -15.96 -12.68 -16.97
N ASP A 171 -17.24 -12.83 -17.09
CA ASP A 171 -18.18 -11.77 -17.43
C ASP A 171 -19.01 -11.49 -16.17
N GLU A 172 -18.86 -10.29 -15.62
CA GLU A 172 -19.50 -9.88 -14.35
C GLU A 172 -21.03 -9.76 -14.48
N ASP A 173 -21.54 -9.44 -15.68
CA ASP A 173 -22.98 -9.31 -15.92
C ASP A 173 -23.70 -10.66 -15.94
N THR A 174 -23.04 -11.67 -16.47
CA THR A 174 -23.64 -13.01 -16.65
C THR A 174 -23.18 -14.02 -15.59
N GLY A 175 -22.11 -13.71 -14.85
CA GLY A 175 -21.46 -14.63 -13.90
C GLY A 175 -20.73 -15.80 -14.58
N TYR A 176 -20.59 -15.79 -15.91
CA TYR A 176 -19.95 -16.85 -16.68
C TYR A 176 -18.50 -16.55 -17.01
N GLY A 177 -17.68 -17.61 -17.07
CA GLY A 177 -16.26 -17.53 -17.39
C GLY A 177 -15.38 -17.89 -16.22
N LEU A 178 -14.07 -17.86 -16.43
CA LEU A 178 -13.11 -18.33 -15.44
C LEU A 178 -12.14 -17.24 -14.99
N LEU A 179 -11.35 -16.65 -15.91
CA LEU A 179 -10.29 -15.72 -15.56
C LEU A 179 -10.87 -14.31 -15.36
N ARG A 180 -10.63 -13.76 -14.18
CA ARG A 180 -11.05 -12.39 -13.80
C ARG A 180 -9.92 -11.39 -13.91
N TYR A 181 -8.79 -11.70 -13.24
CA TYR A 181 -7.62 -10.81 -13.18
C TYR A 181 -6.34 -11.61 -13.32
N VAL A 182 -5.29 -10.93 -13.74
CA VAL A 182 -3.91 -11.39 -13.60
C VAL A 182 -3.15 -10.37 -12.78
N LEU A 183 -2.52 -10.83 -11.69
CA LEU A 183 -1.65 -10.03 -10.87
C LEU A 183 -0.21 -10.51 -11.08
N ILE A 184 0.67 -9.61 -11.50
CA ILE A 184 2.10 -9.86 -11.60
C ILE A 184 2.80 -9.13 -10.45
N ARG A 185 3.72 -9.82 -9.80
CA ARG A 185 4.67 -9.22 -8.87
C ARG A 185 6.08 -9.54 -9.32
N LYS A 186 6.87 -8.52 -9.53
CA LYS A 186 8.30 -8.65 -9.81
C LYS A 186 9.09 -8.17 -8.60
N ALA A 187 10.13 -8.90 -8.25
CA ALA A 187 11.14 -8.48 -7.31
C ALA A 187 12.19 -7.65 -8.05
N GLU A 188 12.56 -6.47 -7.51
CA GLU A 188 13.53 -5.59 -8.16
C GLU A 188 14.93 -6.13 -8.09
N PHE A 189 15.35 -6.59 -6.91
CA PHE A 189 16.73 -6.92 -6.64
C PHE A 189 17.07 -8.41 -6.77
N THR A 190 16.09 -9.26 -7.09
CA THR A 190 16.29 -10.70 -7.29
C THR A 190 15.74 -11.20 -8.62
N ASP A 191 15.09 -10.34 -9.40
CA ASP A 191 14.42 -10.64 -10.67
C ASP A 191 13.36 -11.77 -10.59
N GLU A 192 12.97 -12.20 -9.39
CA GLU A 192 11.92 -13.19 -9.23
C GLU A 192 10.55 -12.65 -9.66
N ILE A 193 9.81 -13.42 -10.45
CA ILE A 193 8.48 -13.04 -10.94
C ILE A 193 7.43 -14.04 -10.47
N MET A 194 6.36 -13.52 -9.87
CA MET A 194 5.17 -14.25 -9.48
C MET A 194 4.00 -13.85 -10.36
N VAL A 195 3.33 -14.85 -10.94
CA VAL A 195 2.08 -14.70 -11.68
C VAL A 195 0.93 -15.24 -10.83
N VAL A 196 -0.08 -14.43 -10.57
CA VAL A 196 -1.30 -14.83 -9.87
C VAL A 196 -2.46 -14.80 -10.86
N LEU A 197 -3.00 -15.96 -11.17
CA LEU A 197 -4.18 -16.11 -12.01
C LEU A 197 -5.42 -16.09 -11.11
N VAL A 198 -6.21 -15.03 -11.19
CA VAL A 198 -7.42 -14.87 -10.37
C VAL A 198 -8.61 -15.42 -11.13
N THR A 199 -9.20 -16.48 -10.61
CA THR A 199 -10.28 -17.23 -11.25
C THR A 199 -11.56 -17.20 -10.43
N ALA A 200 -12.71 -17.19 -11.09
CA ALA A 200 -14.02 -17.25 -10.44
C ALA A 200 -14.33 -18.63 -9.82
N SER A 201 -13.58 -19.66 -10.21
CA SER A 201 -13.78 -21.06 -9.78
C SER A 201 -12.45 -21.74 -9.51
N PRO A 202 -12.38 -22.71 -8.59
CA PRO A 202 -11.18 -23.51 -8.36
C PRO A 202 -10.85 -24.46 -9.51
N VAL A 203 -11.81 -24.74 -10.37
CA VAL A 203 -11.62 -25.64 -11.52
C VAL A 203 -10.99 -24.86 -12.66
N PHE A 204 -9.73 -25.15 -12.94
CA PHE A 204 -8.98 -24.55 -14.04
C PHE A 204 -8.67 -25.65 -15.08
N PRO A 205 -9.35 -25.67 -16.22
CA PRO A 205 -9.13 -26.70 -17.25
C PRO A 205 -7.70 -26.66 -17.80
N SER A 206 -7.09 -27.82 -17.98
CA SER A 206 -5.73 -27.95 -18.54
C SER A 206 -4.66 -27.13 -17.85
N LYS A 207 -4.81 -26.82 -16.55
CA LYS A 207 -3.94 -25.90 -15.81
C LYS A 207 -2.44 -26.20 -15.92
N ARG A 208 -2.04 -27.50 -15.96
CA ARG A 208 -0.63 -27.90 -16.13
C ARG A 208 -0.09 -27.42 -17.47
N ASN A 209 -0.74 -27.78 -18.55
CA ASN A 209 -0.33 -27.42 -19.91
C ASN A 209 -0.35 -25.89 -20.12
N PHE A 210 -1.34 -25.20 -19.51
CA PHE A 210 -1.40 -23.74 -19.55
C PHE A 210 -0.17 -23.11 -18.87
N VAL A 211 0.19 -23.57 -17.67
CA VAL A 211 1.35 -23.08 -16.93
C VAL A 211 2.66 -23.42 -17.66
N GLU A 212 2.77 -24.62 -18.24
CA GLU A 212 3.93 -25.00 -19.05
C GLU A 212 4.08 -24.13 -20.30
N ALA A 213 2.97 -23.86 -21.01
CA ALA A 213 2.99 -22.96 -22.16
C ALA A 213 3.39 -21.54 -21.78
N LEU A 214 2.83 -21.01 -20.68
CA LEU A 214 3.20 -19.68 -20.17
C LEU A 214 4.70 -19.60 -19.83
N ARG A 215 5.22 -20.60 -19.14
CA ARG A 215 6.64 -20.65 -18.74
C ARG A 215 7.61 -20.91 -19.90
N ARG A 216 7.16 -21.52 -20.96
CA ARG A 216 7.98 -21.69 -22.18
C ARG A 216 8.23 -20.34 -22.85
N GLU A 217 7.20 -19.46 -22.88
CA GLU A 217 7.33 -18.09 -23.39
C GLU A 217 8.05 -17.16 -22.41
N HIS A 218 7.91 -17.42 -21.10
CA HIS A 218 8.45 -16.61 -20.01
C HIS A 218 9.20 -17.49 -18.99
N PRO A 219 10.42 -17.96 -19.32
CA PRO A 219 11.21 -18.83 -18.45
C PRO A 219 11.64 -18.14 -17.13
N GLU A 220 11.64 -16.81 -17.09
CA GLU A 220 11.92 -16.00 -15.91
C GLU A 220 10.84 -16.07 -14.81
N ILE A 221 9.68 -16.63 -15.09
CA ILE A 221 8.62 -16.80 -14.09
C ILE A 221 9.07 -17.79 -13.01
N THR A 222 9.21 -17.30 -11.80
CA THR A 222 9.66 -18.09 -10.64
C THR A 222 8.53 -18.89 -10.03
N THR A 223 7.30 -18.37 -10.03
CA THR A 223 6.15 -19.06 -9.43
C THR A 223 4.82 -18.63 -10.08
N VAL A 224 3.89 -19.58 -10.17
CA VAL A 224 2.53 -19.34 -10.64
C VAL A 224 1.54 -19.80 -9.57
N VAL A 225 0.60 -18.94 -9.21
CA VAL A 225 -0.41 -19.19 -8.20
C VAL A 225 -1.80 -18.97 -8.80
N GLN A 226 -2.73 -19.86 -8.52
CA GLN A 226 -4.15 -19.60 -8.72
C GLN A 226 -4.73 -19.00 -7.45
N ASN A 227 -5.43 -17.88 -7.58
CA ASN A 227 -6.29 -17.34 -6.53
C ASN A 227 -7.75 -17.54 -6.94
N VAL A 228 -8.58 -18.08 -6.07
CA VAL A 228 -10.01 -18.22 -6.32
C VAL A 228 -10.75 -17.06 -5.70
N ASN A 229 -11.37 -16.26 -6.56
CA ASN A 229 -12.20 -15.12 -6.18
C ASN A 229 -13.62 -15.33 -6.77
N ASP A 230 -14.50 -15.86 -5.95
CA ASP A 230 -15.92 -16.06 -6.22
C ASP A 230 -16.82 -14.90 -5.75
N ARG A 231 -16.20 -13.78 -5.34
CA ARG A 231 -16.88 -12.58 -4.79
C ARG A 231 -17.49 -11.74 -5.90
N THR A 232 -18.49 -10.93 -5.52
CA THR A 232 -19.17 -9.96 -6.39
C THR A 232 -18.79 -8.50 -6.06
N ASP A 233 -17.92 -8.28 -5.05
CA ASP A 233 -17.40 -6.95 -4.71
C ASP A 233 -16.13 -6.61 -5.51
N SER A 234 -15.59 -5.41 -5.29
CA SER A 234 -14.42 -4.87 -5.98
C SER A 234 -13.07 -5.46 -5.53
N LEU A 235 -13.05 -6.40 -4.59
CA LEU A 235 -11.80 -7.03 -4.16
C LEU A 235 -11.27 -7.98 -5.23
N VAL A 236 -10.02 -7.76 -5.62
CA VAL A 236 -9.38 -8.55 -6.70
C VAL A 236 -9.00 -9.95 -6.25
N LEU A 237 -8.51 -10.09 -5.02
CA LEU A 237 -8.06 -11.39 -4.49
C LEU A 237 -9.10 -11.98 -3.53
N GLY A 238 -9.43 -13.23 -3.76
CA GLY A 238 -10.18 -14.05 -2.82
C GLY A 238 -9.26 -14.63 -1.72
N SER A 239 -9.84 -15.41 -0.82
CA SER A 239 -9.11 -15.99 0.33
C SER A 239 -8.39 -17.32 0.02
N LYS A 240 -8.68 -17.97 -1.11
CA LYS A 240 -8.16 -19.30 -1.43
C LYS A 240 -7.04 -19.21 -2.46
N TYR A 241 -5.90 -19.83 -2.16
CA TYR A 241 -4.74 -19.88 -3.03
C TYR A 241 -4.31 -21.32 -3.31
N GLN A 242 -3.90 -21.59 -4.55
CA GLN A 242 -3.29 -22.85 -4.96
C GLN A 242 -2.02 -22.57 -5.74
N VAL A 243 -0.90 -23.10 -5.31
CA VAL A 243 0.36 -23.04 -6.06
C VAL A 243 0.25 -23.99 -7.25
N LEU A 244 0.41 -23.44 -8.46
CA LEU A 244 0.41 -24.22 -9.71
C LEU A 244 1.83 -24.57 -10.14
N TRP A 245 2.79 -23.70 -9.83
CA TRP A 245 4.22 -23.87 -10.12
C TRP A 245 5.06 -23.10 -9.11
N GLY A 246 6.26 -23.61 -8.82
CA GLY A 246 7.24 -22.95 -7.95
C GLY A 246 6.87 -22.97 -6.48
N LYS A 247 7.38 -21.99 -5.73
CA LYS A 247 7.28 -21.95 -4.26
C LYS A 247 6.05 -21.20 -3.71
N GLY A 248 5.26 -20.55 -4.58
CA GLY A 248 4.06 -19.81 -4.19
C GLY A 248 4.33 -18.41 -3.61
N TYR A 249 5.57 -17.95 -3.66
CA TYR A 249 6.01 -16.62 -3.23
C TYR A 249 7.27 -16.23 -4.00
N ILE A 250 7.61 -14.95 -3.95
CA ILE A 250 8.91 -14.42 -4.38
C ILE A 250 9.65 -13.81 -3.20
N VAL A 251 10.95 -13.61 -3.36
CA VAL A 251 11.79 -12.92 -2.37
C VAL A 251 12.38 -11.70 -3.03
N ASP A 252 12.31 -10.54 -2.35
CA ASP A 252 13.02 -9.35 -2.78
C ASP A 252 13.94 -8.85 -1.67
N ARG A 253 14.86 -7.94 -2.01
CA ARG A 253 15.78 -7.30 -1.06
C ARG A 253 15.44 -5.82 -0.94
N LEU A 254 15.47 -5.28 0.28
CA LEU A 254 15.22 -3.87 0.52
C LEU A 254 16.02 -3.42 1.73
N CYS A 255 16.82 -2.36 1.61
CA CYS A 255 17.70 -1.86 2.67
C CYS A 255 18.56 -2.97 3.31
N GLY A 256 19.02 -3.94 2.50
CA GLY A 256 19.84 -5.07 2.93
C GLY A 256 19.12 -6.12 3.79
N CYS A 257 17.78 -6.17 3.76
CA CYS A 257 16.94 -7.25 4.29
C CYS A 257 16.26 -7.98 3.14
N SER A 258 16.05 -9.29 3.28
CA SER A 258 15.28 -10.12 2.34
C SER A 258 13.84 -10.25 2.82
N PHE A 259 12.88 -10.01 1.93
CA PHE A 259 11.47 -10.08 2.23
C PHE A 259 10.78 -11.13 1.38
N LYS A 260 10.09 -12.05 2.04
CA LYS A 260 9.16 -12.96 1.38
C LYS A 260 7.89 -12.19 1.02
N ILE A 261 7.52 -12.23 -0.26
CA ILE A 261 6.35 -11.57 -0.81
C ILE A 261 5.37 -12.65 -1.25
N SER A 262 4.27 -12.78 -0.50
CA SER A 262 3.16 -13.68 -0.82
C SER A 262 2.17 -13.00 -1.79
N PRO A 263 1.27 -13.72 -2.48
CA PRO A 263 0.32 -13.12 -3.42
C PRO A 263 -0.50 -11.96 -2.83
N GLY A 264 -0.99 -12.10 -1.59
CA GLY A 264 -1.83 -11.12 -0.91
C GLY A 264 -1.11 -10.13 -0.01
N SER A 265 0.21 -10.30 0.25
CA SER A 265 0.93 -9.41 1.17
C SER A 265 1.12 -8.01 0.58
N PHE A 266 1.14 -7.00 1.45
CA PHE A 266 1.54 -5.66 1.06
C PHE A 266 3.05 -5.62 0.82
N TYR A 267 3.47 -4.99 -0.24
CA TYR A 267 4.85 -4.61 -0.54
C TYR A 267 4.82 -3.41 -1.47
N GLN A 268 5.70 -2.46 -1.28
CA GLN A 268 5.74 -1.21 -2.06
C GLN A 268 5.92 -1.50 -3.56
N VAL A 269 5.16 -0.78 -4.39
CA VAL A 269 5.12 -1.03 -5.84
C VAL A 269 6.32 -0.42 -6.59
N ASN A 270 7.05 0.48 -5.94
CA ASN A 270 8.29 1.09 -6.41
C ASN A 270 9.40 0.81 -5.39
N PRO A 271 10.09 -0.32 -5.48
CA PRO A 271 11.09 -0.72 -4.49
C PRO A 271 12.27 0.26 -4.40
N ILE A 272 12.66 0.89 -5.51
CA ILE A 272 13.75 1.88 -5.55
C ILE A 272 13.42 3.08 -4.66
N GLN A 273 12.24 3.64 -4.81
CA GLN A 273 11.81 4.77 -3.98
C GLN A 273 11.45 4.34 -2.56
N ALA A 274 10.95 3.12 -2.37
CA ALA A 274 10.70 2.56 -1.04
C ALA A 274 12.00 2.45 -0.22
N GLN A 275 13.11 2.08 -0.86
CA GLN A 275 14.41 2.07 -0.21
C GLN A 275 14.80 3.46 0.29
N LYS A 276 14.70 4.50 -0.55
CA LYS A 276 15.00 5.89 -0.16
C LYS A 276 14.08 6.40 0.94
N LEU A 277 12.78 6.05 0.86
CA LEU A 277 11.77 6.39 1.86
C LEU A 277 12.15 5.83 3.25
N TYR A 278 12.44 4.52 3.30
CA TYR A 278 12.76 3.84 4.56
C TYR A 278 14.14 4.22 5.08
N GLU A 279 15.15 4.38 4.23
CA GLU A 279 16.45 4.92 4.63
C GLU A 279 16.31 6.31 5.25
N LYS A 280 15.44 7.17 4.69
CA LYS A 280 15.14 8.48 5.26
C LYS A 280 14.44 8.37 6.61
N ALA A 281 13.44 7.50 6.74
CA ALA A 281 12.74 7.27 8.00
C ALA A 281 13.71 6.80 9.11
N ILE A 282 14.59 5.86 8.81
CA ILE A 282 15.59 5.36 9.76
C ILE A 282 16.65 6.42 10.09
N ALA A 283 17.04 7.26 9.13
CA ALA A 283 17.96 8.37 9.40
C ALA A 283 17.35 9.40 10.35
N LEU A 284 16.05 9.70 10.22
CA LEU A 284 15.34 10.61 11.12
C LEU A 284 15.07 10.01 12.51
N ALA A 285 14.98 8.69 12.61
CA ALA A 285 14.87 8.00 13.90
C ALA A 285 16.14 8.16 14.75
N ASP A 286 17.30 8.40 14.14
CA ASP A 286 18.61 8.66 14.80
C ASP A 286 18.95 7.60 15.87
N LEU A 287 18.96 6.33 15.45
CA LEU A 287 19.15 5.18 16.31
C LEU A 287 20.63 4.92 16.58
N THR A 288 20.96 4.65 17.85
CA THR A 288 22.35 4.47 18.37
C THR A 288 22.66 3.06 18.85
N GLY A 289 21.71 2.14 18.76
CA GLY A 289 21.82 0.75 19.23
C GLY A 289 21.25 0.52 20.64
N LYS A 290 20.69 1.54 21.27
CA LYS A 290 20.15 1.45 22.66
C LYS A 290 18.64 1.60 22.72
N GLU A 291 18.04 2.19 21.70
CA GLU A 291 16.65 2.59 21.70
C GLU A 291 15.70 1.39 21.67
N THR A 292 14.61 1.53 22.40
CA THR A 292 13.40 0.72 22.24
C THR A 292 12.50 1.41 21.22
N VAL A 293 12.24 0.73 20.11
CA VAL A 293 11.47 1.24 18.97
C VAL A 293 10.15 0.48 18.87
N VAL A 294 9.06 1.19 18.64
CA VAL A 294 7.78 0.61 18.21
C VAL A 294 7.57 0.94 16.73
N ASP A 295 7.41 -0.09 15.89
CA ASP A 295 6.98 -0.01 14.49
C ASP A 295 5.47 -0.26 14.45
N ALA A 296 4.70 0.81 14.45
CA ALA A 296 3.25 0.78 14.43
C ALA A 296 2.75 0.66 12.98
N TYR A 297 1.74 -0.18 12.78
CA TYR A 297 1.24 -0.57 11.45
C TYR A 297 2.32 -1.30 10.63
N CYS A 298 3.07 -2.18 11.27
CA CYS A 298 4.33 -2.71 10.72
C CYS A 298 4.17 -3.60 9.46
N GLY A 299 2.95 -4.02 9.12
CA GLY A 299 2.69 -4.89 7.97
C GLY A 299 3.52 -6.17 8.03
N THR A 300 4.31 -6.43 7.00
CA THR A 300 5.24 -7.58 6.92
C THR A 300 6.56 -7.33 7.66
N GLY A 301 6.63 -6.29 8.50
CA GLY A 301 7.77 -5.96 9.35
C GLY A 301 8.88 -5.19 8.65
N THR A 302 8.59 -4.52 7.54
CA THR A 302 9.62 -3.94 6.68
C THR A 302 10.44 -2.87 7.40
N ILE A 303 9.78 -1.83 7.93
CA ILE A 303 10.47 -0.69 8.57
C ILE A 303 11.13 -1.14 9.87
N GLY A 304 10.41 -1.94 10.67
CA GLY A 304 10.93 -2.45 11.94
C GLY A 304 12.17 -3.32 11.80
N MET A 305 12.24 -4.18 10.78
CA MET A 305 13.44 -4.99 10.52
C MET A 305 14.64 -4.15 10.10
N ILE A 306 14.40 -3.09 9.28
CA ILE A 306 15.47 -2.15 8.90
C ILE A 306 15.93 -1.39 10.15
N ALA A 307 15.01 -0.94 11.01
CA ALA A 307 15.31 -0.28 12.27
C ALA A 307 16.09 -1.18 13.24
N ALA A 308 15.76 -2.47 13.29
CA ALA A 308 16.42 -3.45 14.18
C ALA A 308 17.92 -3.58 13.96
N LYS A 309 18.44 -3.23 12.78
CA LYS A 309 19.89 -3.19 12.50
C LYS A 309 20.62 -2.10 13.29
N LYS A 310 19.89 -1.09 13.78
CA LYS A 310 20.44 0.08 14.48
C LYS A 310 19.79 0.36 15.83
N ALA A 311 18.75 -0.39 16.20
CA ALA A 311 18.03 -0.26 17.48
C ALA A 311 18.49 -1.30 18.49
N GLY A 312 18.29 -1.02 19.77
CA GLY A 312 18.49 -2.01 20.84
C GLY A 312 17.40 -3.08 20.81
N LYS A 313 16.14 -2.66 20.66
CA LYS A 313 14.97 -3.54 20.63
C LYS A 313 13.87 -2.93 19.76
N VAL A 314 13.15 -3.78 19.03
CA VAL A 314 12.03 -3.35 18.19
C VAL A 314 10.78 -4.17 18.52
N PHE A 315 9.64 -3.51 18.56
CA PHE A 315 8.32 -4.10 18.63
C PHE A 315 7.53 -3.74 17.39
N GLY A 316 7.23 -4.71 16.52
CA GLY A 316 6.34 -4.53 15.37
C GLY A 316 4.91 -4.86 15.77
N VAL A 317 3.97 -3.96 15.47
CA VAL A 317 2.56 -4.12 15.83
C VAL A 317 1.70 -4.04 14.58
N GLU A 318 0.85 -5.05 14.38
CA GLU A 318 0.01 -5.20 13.20
C GLU A 318 -1.26 -5.99 13.55
N SER A 319 -2.39 -5.53 13.08
CA SER A 319 -3.69 -6.18 13.34
C SER A 319 -3.93 -7.40 12.43
N ASN A 320 -3.38 -7.39 11.21
CA ASN A 320 -3.56 -8.46 10.23
C ASN A 320 -2.72 -9.70 10.57
N PRO A 321 -3.35 -10.86 10.87
CA PRO A 321 -2.62 -12.06 11.27
C PRO A 321 -1.70 -12.63 10.19
N ASP A 322 -2.03 -12.44 8.91
CA ASP A 322 -1.22 -12.95 7.80
C ASP A 322 0.05 -12.10 7.63
N ALA A 323 -0.07 -10.78 7.79
CA ALA A 323 1.07 -9.87 7.78
C ALA A 323 2.02 -10.14 8.95
N VAL A 324 1.49 -10.34 10.17
CA VAL A 324 2.30 -10.72 11.34
C VAL A 324 3.04 -12.03 11.11
N ARG A 325 2.37 -13.04 10.55
CA ARG A 325 3.02 -14.33 10.22
C ARG A 325 4.16 -14.15 9.22
N ASP A 326 3.95 -13.34 8.18
CA ASP A 326 4.98 -13.03 7.18
C ASP A 326 6.13 -12.23 7.84
N ALA A 327 5.84 -11.26 8.73
CA ALA A 327 6.85 -10.50 9.47
C ALA A 327 7.75 -11.38 10.33
N VAL A 328 7.17 -12.29 11.10
CA VAL A 328 7.93 -13.28 11.91
C VAL A 328 8.81 -14.16 11.02
N GLY A 329 8.27 -14.63 9.89
CA GLY A 329 9.03 -15.40 8.90
C GLY A 329 10.19 -14.61 8.29
N ASN A 330 9.96 -13.34 7.96
CA ASN A 330 10.96 -12.42 7.42
C ASN A 330 12.08 -12.16 8.43
N ALA A 331 11.75 -11.87 9.69
CA ALA A 331 12.76 -11.66 10.74
C ALA A 331 13.65 -12.90 10.94
N LYS A 332 13.05 -14.10 10.96
CA LYS A 332 13.78 -15.35 11.05
C LYS A 332 14.71 -15.57 9.83
N ALA A 333 14.22 -15.28 8.63
CA ALA A 333 15.01 -15.44 7.39
C ALA A 333 16.20 -14.48 7.31
N ASN A 334 16.14 -13.34 8.02
CA ASN A 334 17.21 -12.34 8.09
C ASN A 334 18.07 -12.45 9.37
N ASP A 335 17.88 -13.48 10.21
CA ASP A 335 18.54 -13.64 11.52
C ASP A 335 18.42 -12.41 12.45
N VAL A 336 17.30 -11.67 12.35
CA VAL A 336 17.02 -10.50 13.20
C VAL A 336 16.43 -10.99 14.52
N LYS A 337 17.19 -10.86 15.63
CA LYS A 337 16.83 -11.42 16.96
C LYS A 337 16.25 -10.40 17.93
N ASN A 338 16.48 -9.13 17.70
CA ASN A 338 16.07 -8.02 18.57
C ASN A 338 14.73 -7.40 18.17
N ILE A 339 13.92 -8.09 17.34
CA ILE A 339 12.57 -7.68 16.99
C ILE A 339 11.54 -8.72 17.47
N ARG A 340 10.38 -8.24 17.94
CA ARG A 340 9.21 -9.06 18.27
C ARG A 340 7.98 -8.47 17.62
N PHE A 341 7.08 -9.33 17.12
CA PHE A 341 5.84 -8.92 16.48
C PHE A 341 4.63 -9.27 17.33
N TYR A 342 3.66 -8.37 17.37
CA TYR A 342 2.40 -8.49 18.09
C TYR A 342 1.24 -8.34 17.12
N ARG A 343 0.29 -9.27 17.21
CA ARG A 343 -0.98 -9.18 16.52
C ARG A 343 -1.96 -8.40 17.39
N GLU A 344 -1.97 -7.08 17.23
CA GLU A 344 -2.77 -6.20 18.06
C GLU A 344 -3.06 -4.88 17.32
N ASP A 345 -4.02 -4.11 17.82
CA ASP A 345 -4.17 -2.70 17.47
C ASP A 345 -3.00 -1.90 18.03
N ALA A 346 -2.42 -1.00 17.23
CA ALA A 346 -1.23 -0.26 17.62
C ALA A 346 -1.48 0.71 18.79
N GLY A 347 -2.68 1.29 18.88
CA GLY A 347 -3.07 2.16 19.98
C GLY A 347 -3.18 1.39 21.30
N HIS A 348 -3.86 0.25 21.29
CA HIS A 348 -3.97 -0.62 22.46
C HIS A 348 -2.61 -1.13 22.93
N PHE A 349 -1.73 -1.52 22.01
CA PHE A 349 -0.37 -1.93 22.35
C PHE A 349 0.40 -0.81 23.06
N LEU A 350 0.37 0.42 22.56
CA LEU A 350 1.04 1.56 23.20
C LEU A 350 0.42 1.91 24.56
N GLN A 351 -0.91 1.78 24.71
CA GLN A 351 -1.58 1.98 25.99
C GLN A 351 -1.11 0.95 27.03
N SER A 352 -0.99 -0.32 26.63
CA SER A 352 -0.45 -1.40 27.47
C SER A 352 1.00 -1.13 27.87
N CYS A 353 1.84 -0.70 26.91
CA CYS A 353 3.21 -0.29 27.20
C CYS A 353 3.27 0.85 28.24
N ALA A 354 2.38 1.84 28.14
CA ALA A 354 2.32 2.94 29.08
C ALA A 354 1.87 2.50 30.48
N ALA A 355 0.91 1.57 30.56
CA ALA A 355 0.45 1.00 31.83
C ALA A 355 1.54 0.18 32.54
N ASP A 356 2.34 -0.54 31.77
CA ASP A 356 3.45 -1.36 32.26
C ASP A 356 4.75 -0.55 32.49
N ASN A 357 4.73 0.77 32.29
CA ASN A 357 5.90 1.66 32.34
C ASN A 357 7.05 1.18 31.43
N MET A 358 6.73 0.54 30.31
CA MET A 358 7.72 0.08 29.35
C MET A 358 8.31 1.29 28.60
N PRO A 359 9.63 1.52 28.62
CA PRO A 359 10.21 2.65 27.91
C PRO A 359 10.10 2.44 26.39
N VAL A 360 9.63 3.45 25.67
CA VAL A 360 9.64 3.57 24.22
C VAL A 360 10.35 4.84 23.86
N ASP A 361 11.48 4.75 23.16
CA ASP A 361 12.29 5.90 22.77
C ASP A 361 11.84 6.50 21.44
N VAL A 362 11.45 5.64 20.49
CA VAL A 362 11.05 6.03 19.14
C VAL A 362 9.81 5.27 18.70
N VAL A 363 8.86 5.96 18.09
CA VAL A 363 7.74 5.37 17.35
C VAL A 363 7.94 5.63 15.87
N LEU A 364 7.99 4.56 15.07
CA LEU A 364 7.86 4.58 13.63
C LEU A 364 6.41 4.27 13.30
N MET A 365 5.78 5.04 12.41
CA MET A 365 4.38 4.81 12.04
C MET A 365 4.18 5.03 10.54
N ASP A 366 3.47 4.09 9.91
CA ASP A 366 3.09 4.13 8.49
C ASP A 366 1.60 3.78 8.38
N PRO A 367 0.70 4.69 8.81
CA PRO A 367 -0.73 4.43 8.87
C PRO A 367 -1.36 4.40 7.47
N PRO A 368 -2.60 3.89 7.33
CA PRO A 368 -3.35 3.93 6.08
C PRO A 368 -3.68 5.37 5.64
N ARG A 369 -4.22 5.53 4.43
CA ARG A 369 -4.57 6.84 3.83
C ARG A 369 -5.48 7.72 4.70
N ALA A 370 -6.25 7.12 5.61
CA ALA A 370 -7.10 7.85 6.55
C ALA A 370 -6.30 8.55 7.68
N GLY A 371 -5.00 8.28 7.78
CA GLY A 371 -4.17 8.70 8.89
C GLY A 371 -4.39 7.84 10.13
N SER A 372 -3.93 8.31 11.28
CA SER A 372 -4.09 7.65 12.57
C SER A 372 -5.36 8.10 13.29
N SER A 373 -5.87 7.26 14.19
CA SER A 373 -6.98 7.63 15.07
C SER A 373 -6.48 8.51 16.23
N GLU A 374 -7.38 9.28 16.81
CA GLU A 374 -7.07 10.12 17.99
C GLU A 374 -6.62 9.24 19.17
N GLU A 375 -7.24 8.06 19.36
CA GLU A 375 -6.87 7.12 20.41
C GLU A 375 -5.42 6.63 20.26
N PHE A 376 -4.96 6.40 19.03
CA PHE A 376 -3.57 6.05 18.76
C PHE A 376 -2.64 7.23 19.08
N LEU A 377 -2.98 8.44 18.63
CA LEU A 377 -2.18 9.65 18.87
C LEU A 377 -2.08 9.99 20.36
N ASP A 378 -3.18 9.79 21.12
CA ASP A 378 -3.18 9.92 22.59
C ASP A 378 -2.27 8.88 23.24
N ALA A 379 -2.28 7.64 22.75
CA ALA A 379 -1.40 6.59 23.25
C ALA A 379 0.09 6.94 23.00
N VAL A 380 0.41 7.49 21.82
CA VAL A 380 1.74 8.01 21.50
C VAL A 380 2.13 9.15 22.46
N ALA A 381 1.22 10.10 22.71
CA ALA A 381 1.49 11.21 23.62
C ALA A 381 1.72 10.74 25.05
N LYS A 382 0.92 9.78 25.53
CA LYS A 382 0.98 9.20 26.88
C LYS A 382 2.29 8.45 27.12
N ILE A 383 2.70 7.55 26.19
CA ILE A 383 3.97 6.83 26.30
C ILE A 383 5.16 7.77 26.17
N GLY A 384 5.01 8.82 25.40
CA GLY A 384 5.92 9.95 25.32
C GLY A 384 7.27 9.66 24.71
N PRO A 385 7.40 8.99 23.56
CA PRO A 385 8.68 8.76 22.90
C PRO A 385 9.40 10.07 22.61
N LYS A 386 10.72 10.05 22.60
CA LYS A 386 11.54 11.22 22.26
C LYS A 386 11.30 11.68 20.82
N ARG A 387 11.09 10.70 19.92
CA ARG A 387 10.87 10.92 18.48
C ARG A 387 9.71 10.08 17.98
N VAL A 388 8.95 10.69 17.07
CA VAL A 388 7.96 10.00 16.22
C VAL A 388 8.37 10.24 14.77
N VAL A 389 8.59 9.17 14.00
CA VAL A 389 8.85 9.25 12.58
C VAL A 389 7.59 8.77 11.86
N TYR A 390 6.94 9.68 11.18
CA TYR A 390 5.68 9.45 10.49
C TYR A 390 5.93 9.33 8.98
N VAL A 391 5.76 8.13 8.43
CA VAL A 391 5.68 7.87 6.99
C VAL A 391 4.21 8.03 6.57
N SER A 392 3.93 8.83 5.56
CA SER A 392 2.56 9.14 5.16
C SER A 392 2.38 9.11 3.65
N CYS A 393 1.35 8.41 3.19
CA CYS A 393 0.90 8.42 1.80
C CYS A 393 -0.17 9.49 1.51
N ASN A 394 -0.51 10.33 2.49
CA ASN A 394 -1.50 11.40 2.36
C ASN A 394 -1.10 12.64 3.18
N PRO A 395 -0.56 13.68 2.55
CA PRO A 395 -0.12 14.89 3.25
C PRO A 395 -1.22 15.61 4.03
N THR A 396 -2.49 15.48 3.63
CA THR A 396 -3.62 16.12 4.33
C THR A 396 -3.86 15.47 5.70
N THR A 397 -3.83 14.14 5.77
CA THR A 397 -3.95 13.45 7.07
C THR A 397 -2.70 13.59 7.91
N LEU A 398 -1.52 13.67 7.29
CA LEU A 398 -0.28 13.99 8.00
C LEU A 398 -0.36 15.36 8.70
N GLU A 399 -0.87 16.38 8.01
CA GLU A 399 -1.05 17.73 8.58
C GLU A 399 -2.01 17.69 9.78
N ARG A 400 -3.16 17.01 9.65
CA ARG A 400 -4.14 16.83 10.72
C ARG A 400 -3.50 16.17 11.95
N ASP A 401 -2.80 15.08 11.75
CA ASP A 401 -2.22 14.28 12.82
C ASP A 401 -1.03 15.00 13.49
N CYS A 402 -0.24 15.76 12.71
CA CYS A 402 0.79 16.66 13.26
C CYS A 402 0.19 17.76 14.12
N THR A 403 -0.91 18.40 13.65
CA THR A 403 -1.64 19.41 14.45
C THR A 403 -2.13 18.84 15.78
N TYR A 404 -2.61 17.59 15.76
CA TYR A 404 -3.05 16.91 16.99
C TYR A 404 -1.89 16.65 17.94
N LEU A 405 -0.80 16.05 17.47
CA LEU A 405 0.39 15.75 18.29
C LEU A 405 1.07 17.02 18.82
N GLU A 406 1.03 18.15 18.10
CA GLU A 406 1.56 19.42 18.59
C GLU A 406 0.81 19.92 19.83
N LYS A 407 -0.51 19.76 19.89
CA LYS A 407 -1.32 20.05 21.09
C LYS A 407 -0.97 19.11 22.25
N GLN A 408 -0.45 17.92 21.97
CA GLN A 408 0.00 16.94 22.95
C GLN A 408 1.49 17.09 23.32
N GLY A 409 2.12 18.22 22.97
CA GLY A 409 3.47 18.55 23.38
C GLY A 409 4.59 18.04 22.46
N TYR A 410 4.28 17.62 21.25
CA TYR A 410 5.26 17.36 20.19
C TYR A 410 5.48 18.61 19.32
N ARG A 411 6.52 18.57 18.52
CA ARG A 411 6.80 19.57 17.49
C ARG A 411 7.31 18.89 16.24
N ALA A 412 6.67 19.14 15.12
CA ALA A 412 7.23 18.76 13.83
C ALA A 412 8.50 19.56 13.55
N LYS A 413 9.55 18.89 13.09
CA LYS A 413 10.90 19.47 12.86
C LYS A 413 11.16 19.65 11.38
N GLU A 414 10.90 18.61 10.62
CA GLU A 414 11.11 18.60 9.19
C GLU A 414 10.25 17.53 8.51
N VAL A 415 9.89 17.78 7.27
CA VAL A 415 9.19 16.84 6.41
C VAL A 415 9.92 16.71 5.08
N TRP A 416 10.08 15.46 4.62
CA TRP A 416 10.70 15.10 3.36
C TRP A 416 9.65 14.52 2.42
N PRO A 417 9.22 15.25 1.39
CA PRO A 417 8.39 14.68 0.33
C PRO A 417 9.16 13.62 -0.44
N VAL A 418 8.47 12.56 -0.87
CA VAL A 418 9.06 11.46 -1.66
C VAL A 418 8.16 11.14 -2.84
N ASP A 419 8.73 11.14 -4.04
CA ASP A 419 8.01 10.76 -5.27
C ASP A 419 7.97 9.24 -5.42
N MET A 420 7.13 8.58 -4.62
CA MET A 420 6.91 7.13 -4.68
C MET A 420 6.25 6.70 -5.99
N PHE A 421 5.42 7.57 -6.57
CA PHE A 421 4.58 7.26 -7.73
C PHE A 421 4.79 8.31 -8.83
N PRO A 422 5.93 8.30 -9.54
CA PRO A 422 6.15 9.17 -10.69
C PRO A 422 4.94 9.25 -11.64
N TRP A 423 4.71 10.43 -12.19
CA TRP A 423 3.60 10.75 -13.12
C TRP A 423 2.20 10.74 -12.53
N SER A 424 2.00 10.26 -11.29
CA SER A 424 0.71 10.39 -10.58
C SER A 424 0.68 11.64 -9.70
N GLY A 425 -0.52 12.06 -9.27
CA GLY A 425 -0.71 13.15 -8.32
C GLY A 425 -0.39 12.79 -6.86
N ALA A 426 -0.08 11.53 -6.57
CA ALA A 426 0.22 11.07 -5.21
C ALA A 426 1.65 11.44 -4.81
N VAL A 427 1.83 11.84 -3.56
CA VAL A 427 3.13 12.10 -2.94
C VAL A 427 3.16 11.46 -1.56
N GLU A 428 4.27 10.82 -1.23
CA GLU A 428 4.54 10.37 0.12
C GLU A 428 5.42 11.36 0.86
N ALA A 429 5.43 11.28 2.18
CA ALA A 429 6.23 12.16 3.02
C ALA A 429 6.74 11.43 4.25
N VAL A 430 7.95 11.79 4.70
CA VAL A 430 8.50 11.34 5.98
C VAL A 430 8.64 12.56 6.87
N CYS A 431 7.93 12.59 7.99
CA CYS A 431 7.94 13.68 8.96
C CYS A 431 8.58 13.23 10.28
N LEU A 432 9.48 14.06 10.81
CA LEU A 432 10.03 13.90 12.14
C LEU A 432 9.28 14.81 13.12
N LEU A 433 8.73 14.22 14.18
CA LEU A 433 8.23 14.96 15.35
C LEU A 433 9.10 14.63 16.56
N GLU A 434 9.41 15.64 17.36
CA GLU A 434 10.15 15.50 18.62
C GLU A 434 9.32 16.00 19.80
N LYS A 435 9.43 15.31 20.94
CA LYS A 435 8.78 15.75 22.18
C LYS A 435 9.42 17.04 22.67
N ASN A 436 8.61 18.06 22.98
CA ASN A 436 9.08 19.33 23.51
C ASN A 436 9.68 19.13 24.92
N LYS A 437 10.95 19.48 25.08
CA LYS A 437 11.63 19.40 26.39
C LYS A 437 11.02 20.35 27.46
N LYS A 438 10.19 21.33 27.05
CA LYS A 438 9.61 22.36 27.92
C LYS A 438 8.15 22.14 28.29
N ALA A 439 7.46 21.22 27.70
CA ALA A 439 6.09 20.86 28.08
C ALA A 439 6.15 19.97 29.34
N ARG A 440 6.41 20.54 30.50
CA ARG A 440 5.97 19.97 31.77
C ARG A 440 4.43 20.04 31.70
N ILE A 441 3.79 18.92 31.71
CA ILE A 441 2.35 18.77 31.91
C ILE A 441 2.05 19.53 33.22
N HIS A 442 1.20 20.56 33.14
CA HIS A 442 0.54 21.07 34.33
C HIS A 442 -0.42 19.97 34.77
N GLU A 443 -0.03 19.25 35.83
CA GLU A 443 -0.90 18.40 36.62
C GLU A 443 -2.07 19.20 37.21
#